data_045e7ce4b0d5d246c30632fb0b9ecd55
#
_entry.id   045e7ce4b0d5d246c30632fb0b9ecd55
#
_cell.length_a   1.000
_cell.length_b   1.000
_cell.length_c   1.000
_cell.angle_alpha   90.00
_cell.angle_beta   90.00
_cell.angle_gamma   90.00
#
_symmetry.space_group_name_H-M   'P 1'
#
loop_
_entity.id
_entity.type
_entity.pdbx_description
1 polymer ?
#
loop_
_entity_poly.entity_id
_entity_poly.type
_entity_poly.pdbx_seq_one_letter_code
_entity_poly.pdbx_strand_id
1 'polypeptide(L)'
;MRPVRAVRNTEAGIRVLEVPAPEHAGTRVRVRGAGICGSDLEMVRTGLAAGTLGHEIAGVLDDGTEVAVHPFVPCGECAQCSAGRFQLCRETTASMLGVFVDGGMADEVVVPSSCVVPLRRGIGGTDAPIVEPLAVSLHACNRAGV
;
A
#
# COMPACT_ATOMS: atom_id res chain seq x y z
N MET A 1 19.06 3.96 14.38
CA MET A 1 17.80 3.75 13.63
C MET A 1 17.14 2.48 14.15
N ARG A 2 15.85 2.51 14.47
CA ARG A 2 15.11 1.31 14.88
C ARG A 2 14.91 0.41 13.67
N PRO A 3 15.23 -0.90 13.73
CA PRO A 3 14.95 -1.81 12.65
C PRO A 3 13.47 -2.21 12.63
N VAL A 4 12.95 -2.52 11.45
CA VAL A 4 11.65 -3.12 11.19
C VAL A 4 11.81 -4.29 10.23
N ARG A 5 10.96 -5.30 10.34
CA ARG A 5 10.94 -6.41 9.39
C ARG A 5 10.23 -5.99 8.12
N ALA A 6 10.75 -6.41 6.98
CA ALA A 6 10.14 -6.19 5.67
C ALA A 6 10.38 -7.38 4.74
N VAL A 7 9.40 -7.67 3.89
CA VAL A 7 9.49 -8.70 2.86
C VAL A 7 10.08 -8.08 1.60
N ARG A 8 11.20 -8.60 1.15
CA ARG A 8 11.88 -8.14 -0.07
C ARG A 8 12.23 -9.30 -1.00
N ASN A 9 12.26 -9.01 -2.28
CA ASN A 9 12.86 -9.90 -3.27
C ASN A 9 14.36 -9.67 -3.28
N THR A 10 15.14 -10.77 -3.21
CA THR A 10 16.61 -10.76 -3.21
C THR A 10 17.11 -11.72 -4.27
N GLU A 11 18.41 -11.74 -4.55
CA GLU A 11 19.01 -12.73 -5.43
C GLU A 11 18.77 -14.17 -4.95
N ALA A 12 18.59 -14.36 -3.63
CA ALA A 12 18.24 -15.65 -3.01
C ALA A 12 16.72 -15.89 -2.92
N GLY A 13 15.89 -15.10 -3.63
CA GLY A 13 14.43 -15.12 -3.60
C GLY A 13 13.84 -14.24 -2.50
N ILE A 14 12.56 -14.47 -2.18
CA ILE A 14 11.85 -13.70 -1.16
C ILE A 14 12.42 -13.98 0.23
N ARG A 15 12.69 -12.90 0.97
CA ARG A 15 13.23 -12.96 2.34
C ARG A 15 12.54 -11.92 3.22
N VAL A 16 12.42 -12.25 4.49
CA VAL A 16 12.13 -11.27 5.55
C VAL A 16 13.46 -10.71 6.02
N LEU A 17 13.65 -9.41 5.87
CA LEU A 17 14.87 -8.71 6.26
C LEU A 17 14.56 -7.67 7.32
N GLU A 18 15.56 -7.37 8.16
CA GLU A 18 15.55 -6.16 8.98
C GLU A 18 16.04 -4.98 8.14
N VAL A 19 15.21 -3.95 8.04
CA VAL A 19 15.50 -2.70 7.32
C VAL A 19 15.33 -1.51 8.26
N PRO A 20 15.96 -0.38 7.99
CA PRO A 20 15.69 0.84 8.75
C PRO A 20 14.20 1.20 8.72
N ALA A 21 13.64 1.59 9.88
CA ALA A 21 12.28 2.13 9.92
C ALA A 21 12.18 3.37 9.01
N PRO A 22 11.05 3.58 8.31
CA PRO A 22 10.87 4.76 7.48
C PRO A 22 10.86 6.03 8.34
N GLU A 23 11.68 7.04 7.96
CA GLU A 23 11.84 8.30 8.69
C GLU A 23 11.35 9.53 7.91
N HIS A 24 10.86 9.33 6.67
CA HIS A 24 10.30 10.43 5.88
C HIS A 24 8.99 10.96 6.45
N ALA A 25 8.62 12.19 6.09
CA ALA A 25 7.38 12.83 6.52
C ALA A 25 6.15 12.07 5.99
N GLY A 26 5.13 11.94 6.83
CA GLY A 26 3.87 11.29 6.48
C GLY A 26 3.16 10.72 7.71
N THR A 27 2.10 9.98 7.45
CA THR A 27 1.35 9.25 8.47
C THR A 27 1.91 7.84 8.62
N ARG A 28 2.34 7.50 9.82
CA ARG A 28 2.81 6.16 10.18
C ARG A 28 1.62 5.23 10.37
N VAL A 29 1.68 4.09 9.70
CA VAL A 29 0.72 2.99 9.85
C VAL A 29 1.48 1.77 10.36
N ARG A 30 1.12 1.27 11.54
CA ARG A 30 1.58 -0.04 12.02
C ARG A 30 0.77 -1.10 11.31
N VAL A 31 1.42 -1.86 10.45
CA VAL A 31 0.74 -2.83 9.58
C VAL A 31 0.23 -4.01 10.41
N ARG A 32 -1.03 -4.37 10.20
CA ARG A 32 -1.70 -5.55 10.77
C ARG A 32 -1.84 -6.67 9.76
N GLY A 33 -1.89 -6.30 8.49
CA GLY A 33 -1.93 -7.25 7.39
C GLY A 33 -1.59 -6.56 6.07
N ALA A 34 -1.00 -7.33 5.17
CA ALA A 34 -0.81 -6.97 3.78
C ALA A 34 -1.18 -8.16 2.91
N GLY A 35 -2.07 -7.97 1.95
CA GLY A 35 -2.46 -8.99 0.99
C GLY A 35 -1.35 -9.31 0.00
N ILE A 36 -1.43 -10.47 -0.62
CA ILE A 36 -0.53 -10.88 -1.73
C ILE A 36 -1.34 -10.83 -3.01
N CYS A 37 -1.04 -9.85 -3.86
CA CYS A 37 -1.64 -9.70 -5.17
C CYS A 37 -0.93 -10.57 -6.22
N GLY A 38 -1.63 -10.92 -7.29
CA GLY A 38 -1.00 -11.57 -8.45
C GLY A 38 0.15 -10.75 -9.05
N SER A 39 0.08 -9.42 -8.96
CA SER A 39 1.16 -8.53 -9.40
C SER A 39 2.43 -8.65 -8.57
N ASP A 40 2.33 -8.91 -7.26
CA ASP A 40 3.50 -9.17 -6.41
C ASP A 40 4.26 -10.40 -6.91
N LEU A 41 3.52 -11.47 -7.23
CA LEU A 41 4.09 -12.71 -7.75
C LEU A 41 4.78 -12.50 -9.09
N GLU A 42 4.16 -11.73 -9.98
CA GLU A 42 4.73 -11.42 -11.30
C GLU A 42 5.98 -10.55 -11.19
N MET A 43 5.98 -9.53 -10.33
CA MET A 43 7.16 -8.68 -10.08
C MET A 43 8.34 -9.49 -9.52
N VAL A 44 8.06 -10.42 -8.60
CA VAL A 44 9.09 -11.33 -8.07
C VAL A 44 9.63 -12.22 -9.19
N ARG A 45 8.76 -12.82 -10.00
CA ARG A 45 9.14 -13.71 -11.11
C ARG A 45 9.98 -13.01 -12.18
N THR A 46 9.71 -11.75 -12.46
CA THR A 46 10.39 -10.95 -13.48
C THR A 46 11.59 -10.17 -12.96
N GLY A 47 11.84 -10.20 -11.64
CA GLY A 47 12.92 -9.42 -11.01
C GLY A 47 12.66 -7.92 -10.91
N LEU A 48 11.43 -7.45 -11.14
CA LEU A 48 11.05 -6.03 -11.09
C LEU A 48 10.79 -5.52 -9.67
N ALA A 49 10.68 -6.41 -8.69
CA ALA A 49 10.46 -6.03 -7.29
C ALA A 49 11.75 -5.45 -6.68
N ALA A 50 11.83 -4.14 -6.55
CA ALA A 50 13.05 -3.44 -6.11
C ALA A 50 13.06 -3.03 -4.62
N GLY A 51 11.93 -3.11 -3.93
CA GLY A 51 11.76 -2.65 -2.54
C GLY A 51 10.98 -3.63 -1.67
N THR A 52 10.38 -3.10 -0.61
CA THR A 52 9.41 -3.82 0.22
C THR A 52 8.13 -4.04 -0.58
N LEU A 53 7.66 -5.30 -0.63
CA LEU A 53 6.46 -5.69 -1.36
C LEU A 53 5.18 -5.24 -0.66
N GLY A 54 4.05 -5.42 -1.35
CA GLY A 54 2.69 -5.32 -0.82
C GLY A 54 2.04 -3.96 -0.97
N HIS A 55 0.87 -3.95 -1.61
CA HIS A 55 0.05 -2.76 -1.85
C HIS A 55 -1.39 -2.91 -1.34
N GLU A 56 -1.80 -4.08 -0.87
CA GLU A 56 -3.07 -4.35 -0.20
C GLU A 56 -2.89 -4.21 1.32
N ILE A 57 -2.83 -2.99 1.84
CA ILE A 57 -2.30 -2.67 3.18
C ILE A 57 -3.42 -2.27 4.12
N ALA A 58 -3.41 -2.85 5.32
CA ALA A 58 -4.21 -2.37 6.45
C ALA A 58 -3.42 -2.38 7.76
N GLY A 59 -3.80 -1.51 8.67
CA GLY A 59 -3.10 -1.38 9.94
C GLY A 59 -3.79 -0.42 10.89
N VAL A 60 -3.02 0.09 11.84
CA VAL A 60 -3.50 1.02 12.87
C VAL A 60 -2.60 2.24 12.95
N LEU A 61 -3.20 3.39 13.19
CA LEU A 61 -2.51 4.63 13.54
C LEU A 61 -2.07 4.61 15.02
N ASP A 62 -1.30 5.60 15.43
CA ASP A 62 -0.81 5.70 16.82
C ASP A 62 -1.93 5.94 17.83
N ASP A 63 -3.04 6.54 17.41
CA ASP A 63 -4.25 6.74 18.21
C ASP A 63 -5.17 5.50 18.27
N GLY A 64 -4.79 4.40 17.62
CA GLY A 64 -5.57 3.16 17.56
C GLY A 64 -6.63 3.12 16.44
N THR A 65 -6.71 4.13 15.58
CA THR A 65 -7.64 4.13 14.44
C THR A 65 -7.24 3.03 13.44
N GLU A 66 -8.16 2.13 13.15
CA GLU A 66 -8.01 1.11 12.09
C GLU A 66 -8.11 1.76 10.72
N VAL A 67 -7.15 1.45 9.83
CA VAL A 67 -7.07 2.06 8.50
C VAL A 67 -6.72 1.04 7.43
N ALA A 68 -7.22 1.27 6.21
CA ALA A 68 -6.64 0.75 4.98
C ALA A 68 -5.78 1.84 4.33
N VAL A 69 -4.87 1.43 3.46
CA VAL A 69 -4.00 2.36 2.74
C VAL A 69 -4.31 2.29 1.26
N HIS A 70 -4.60 3.45 0.67
CA HIS A 70 -4.70 3.58 -0.78
C HIS A 70 -3.30 3.54 -1.38
N PRO A 71 -2.96 2.56 -2.25
CA PRO A 71 -1.58 2.32 -2.66
C PRO A 71 -1.05 3.35 -3.67
N PHE A 72 -1.93 4.09 -4.35
CA PHE A 72 -1.54 5.12 -5.29
C PHE A 72 -1.29 6.43 -4.57
N VAL A 73 -0.08 6.98 -4.69
CA VAL A 73 0.30 8.26 -4.09
C VAL A 73 0.14 9.36 -5.14
N PRO A 74 -0.99 10.10 -5.14
CA PRO A 74 -1.24 11.15 -6.12
C PRO A 74 -0.44 12.40 -5.80
N CYS A 75 -0.11 13.23 -6.81
CA CYS A 75 0.57 14.52 -6.59
C CYS A 75 -0.33 15.55 -5.87
N GLY A 76 -1.65 15.38 -5.92
CA GLY A 76 -2.62 16.27 -5.28
C GLY A 76 -2.97 17.55 -6.07
N GLU A 77 -2.18 17.95 -7.06
CA GLU A 77 -2.29 19.26 -7.72
C GLU A 77 -2.63 19.21 -9.23
N CYS A 78 -2.39 18.09 -9.91
CA CYS A 78 -2.69 18.00 -11.34
C CYS A 78 -4.21 17.98 -11.62
N ALA A 79 -4.60 18.25 -12.87
CA ALA A 79 -6.01 18.30 -13.28
C ALA A 79 -6.79 17.00 -12.96
N GLN A 80 -6.11 15.85 -12.97
CA GLN A 80 -6.74 14.58 -12.62
C GLN A 80 -7.00 14.49 -11.11
N CYS A 81 -6.04 14.90 -10.29
CA CYS A 81 -6.20 14.96 -8.84
C CYS A 81 -7.29 15.94 -8.43
N SER A 82 -7.31 17.14 -9.00
CA SER A 82 -8.34 18.15 -8.75
C SER A 82 -9.74 17.68 -9.15
N ALA A 83 -9.82 16.77 -10.12
CA ALA A 83 -11.08 16.15 -10.55
C ALA A 83 -11.42 14.86 -9.77
N GLY A 84 -10.66 14.49 -8.71
CA GLY A 84 -10.85 13.28 -7.91
C GLY A 84 -10.49 11.98 -8.64
N ARG A 85 -9.78 12.05 -9.75
CA ARG A 85 -9.37 10.89 -10.56
C ARG A 85 -7.91 10.54 -10.29
N PHE A 86 -7.60 10.21 -9.04
CA PHE A 86 -6.24 9.95 -8.56
C PHE A 86 -5.51 8.86 -9.34
N GLN A 87 -6.24 7.81 -9.76
CA GLN A 87 -5.70 6.70 -10.56
C GLN A 87 -5.20 7.14 -11.95
N LEU A 88 -5.55 8.33 -12.41
CA LEU A 88 -5.08 8.93 -13.68
C LEU A 88 -3.99 9.98 -13.45
N CYS A 89 -3.51 10.14 -12.24
CA CYS A 89 -2.38 11.02 -11.93
C CYS A 89 -1.11 10.45 -12.55
N ARG A 90 -0.35 11.26 -13.28
CA ARG A 90 0.90 10.80 -13.92
C ARG A 90 1.96 10.38 -12.92
N GLU A 91 2.03 11.07 -11.78
CA GLU A 91 2.99 10.76 -10.71
C GLU A 91 2.68 9.43 -10.00
N THR A 92 1.43 8.99 -10.02
CA THR A 92 0.99 7.73 -9.42
C THR A 92 1.75 6.52 -9.97
N THR A 93 2.09 6.54 -11.25
CA THR A 93 2.82 5.42 -11.88
C THR A 93 4.26 5.29 -11.39
N ALA A 94 4.84 6.33 -10.79
CA ALA A 94 6.19 6.31 -10.22
C ALA A 94 6.20 6.16 -8.69
N SER A 95 5.03 6.22 -8.04
CA SER A 95 4.90 6.30 -6.58
C SER A 95 3.93 5.28 -5.98
N MET A 96 3.57 4.23 -6.73
CA MET A 96 2.72 3.16 -6.21
C MET A 96 3.46 2.34 -5.17
N LEU A 97 2.87 2.27 -3.96
CA LEU A 97 3.39 1.50 -2.83
C LEU A 97 3.51 0.01 -3.20
N GLY A 98 4.59 -0.62 -2.77
CA GLY A 98 4.86 -2.03 -3.00
C GLY A 98 5.21 -2.40 -4.44
N VAL A 99 5.23 -1.42 -5.36
CA VAL A 99 5.58 -1.59 -6.77
C VAL A 99 6.81 -0.75 -7.13
N PHE A 100 6.73 0.55 -6.98
CA PHE A 100 7.82 1.48 -7.33
C PHE A 100 8.49 2.10 -6.09
N VAL A 101 7.79 2.12 -4.96
CA VAL A 101 8.31 2.53 -3.65
C VAL A 101 8.00 1.46 -2.62
N ASP A 102 8.63 1.52 -1.45
CA ASP A 102 8.43 0.55 -0.38
C ASP A 102 6.94 0.41 -0.01
N GLY A 103 6.47 -0.83 0.07
CA GLY A 103 5.09 -1.21 0.39
C GLY A 103 4.88 -1.66 1.83
N GLY A 104 3.75 -2.31 2.06
CA GLY A 104 3.25 -2.64 3.38
C GLY A 104 3.51 -4.06 3.86
N MET A 105 4.24 -4.90 3.13
CA MET A 105 4.71 -6.17 3.70
C MET A 105 5.88 -5.92 4.65
N ALA A 106 5.64 -5.09 5.67
CA ALA A 106 6.57 -4.68 6.72
C ALA A 106 5.84 -4.49 8.05
N ASP A 107 6.59 -4.32 9.15
CA ASP A 107 5.99 -4.02 10.46
C ASP A 107 5.28 -2.65 10.45
N GLU A 108 5.78 -1.70 9.65
CA GLU A 108 5.19 -0.38 9.48
C GLU A 108 5.50 0.22 8.11
N VAL A 109 4.64 1.14 7.68
CA VAL A 109 4.83 1.96 6.49
C VAL A 109 4.49 3.41 6.83
N VAL A 110 5.16 4.37 6.18
CA VAL A 110 4.81 5.79 6.26
C VAL A 110 4.26 6.22 4.90
N VAL A 111 3.10 6.84 4.90
CA VAL A 111 2.39 7.24 3.68
C VAL A 111 1.86 8.67 3.81
N PRO A 112 1.61 9.38 2.71
CA PRO A 112 0.86 10.64 2.77
C PRO A 112 -0.49 10.44 3.46
N SER A 113 -0.94 11.40 4.27
CA SER A 113 -2.23 11.32 4.95
C SER A 113 -3.43 11.16 4.00
N SER A 114 -3.29 11.65 2.77
CA SER A 114 -4.29 11.44 1.70
C SER A 114 -4.46 9.98 1.25
N CYS A 115 -3.49 9.13 1.55
CA CYS A 115 -3.56 7.69 1.27
C CYS A 115 -4.20 6.88 2.41
N VAL A 116 -4.46 7.50 3.56
CA VAL A 116 -5.00 6.83 4.75
C VAL A 116 -6.52 6.85 4.70
N VAL A 117 -7.14 5.68 4.73
CA VAL A 117 -8.60 5.50 4.69
C VAL A 117 -9.06 4.88 6.01
N PRO A 118 -9.69 5.66 6.92
CA PRO A 118 -10.24 5.12 8.16
C PRO A 118 -11.30 4.05 7.89
N LEU A 119 -11.21 2.93 8.60
CA LEU A 119 -12.14 1.83 8.48
C LEU A 119 -13.34 2.02 9.42
N ARG A 120 -14.50 1.49 9.01
CA ARG A 120 -15.68 1.46 9.88
C ARG A 120 -15.48 0.44 10.99
N ARG A 121 -16.14 0.66 12.13
CA ARG A 121 -16.15 -0.31 13.24
C ARG A 121 -16.53 -1.71 12.75
N GLY A 122 -15.77 -2.69 13.18
CA GLY A 122 -15.97 -4.10 12.81
C GLY A 122 -15.23 -4.53 11.56
N ILE A 123 -14.54 -3.60 10.87
CA ILE A 123 -13.59 -3.92 9.80
C ILE A 123 -12.22 -3.57 10.34
N GLY A 124 -11.33 -4.54 10.41
CA GLY A 124 -9.99 -4.30 10.94
C GLY A 124 -9.17 -5.59 11.04
N GLY A 125 -8.05 -5.51 11.75
CA GLY A 125 -7.18 -6.66 11.96
C GLY A 125 -6.58 -7.22 10.67
N THR A 126 -6.49 -8.55 10.60
CA THR A 126 -5.86 -9.28 9.48
C THR A 126 -6.74 -9.37 8.22
N ASP A 127 -8.03 -9.09 8.33
CA ASP A 127 -8.97 -9.20 7.21
C ASP A 127 -9.09 -7.89 6.41
N ALA A 128 -8.70 -6.79 7.02
CA ALA A 128 -8.82 -5.46 6.43
C ALA A 128 -8.01 -5.24 5.12
N PRO A 129 -6.91 -5.93 4.81
CA PRO A 129 -6.23 -5.82 3.53
C PRO A 129 -7.12 -6.08 2.31
N ILE A 130 -8.20 -6.88 2.47
CA ILE A 130 -9.17 -7.17 1.40
C ILE A 130 -9.92 -5.91 0.90
N VAL A 131 -9.87 -4.81 1.63
CA VAL A 131 -10.53 -3.54 1.25
C VAL A 131 -10.00 -3.02 -0.09
N GLU A 132 -8.70 -3.16 -0.35
CA GLU A 132 -8.11 -2.72 -1.62
C GLU A 132 -8.64 -3.54 -2.81
N PRO A 133 -8.51 -4.88 -2.88
CA PRO A 133 -9.01 -5.64 -4.02
C PRO A 133 -10.55 -5.59 -4.16
N LEU A 134 -11.29 -5.42 -3.05
CA LEU A 134 -12.73 -5.16 -3.12
C LEU A 134 -13.04 -3.81 -3.77
N ALA A 135 -12.27 -2.77 -3.47
CA ALA A 135 -12.44 -1.46 -4.11
C ALA A 135 -12.19 -1.53 -5.63
N VAL A 136 -11.16 -2.28 -6.05
CA VAL A 136 -10.88 -2.54 -7.47
C VAL A 136 -12.07 -3.27 -8.13
N SER A 137 -12.56 -4.33 -7.48
CA SER A 137 -13.68 -5.13 -8.00
C SER A 137 -14.97 -4.31 -8.10
N LEU A 138 -15.30 -3.54 -7.05
CA LEU A 138 -16.46 -2.65 -7.03
C LEU A 138 -16.37 -1.59 -8.12
N HIS A 139 -15.18 -1.00 -8.31
CA HIS A 139 -14.96 -0.03 -9.38
C HIS A 139 -15.21 -0.65 -10.76
N ALA A 140 -14.73 -1.88 -11.00
CA ALA A 140 -14.97 -2.59 -12.25
C ALA A 140 -16.47 -2.85 -12.49
N CYS A 141 -17.21 -3.31 -11.47
CA CYS A 141 -18.68 -3.49 -11.56
C CYS A 141 -19.40 -2.17 -11.90
N ASN A 142 -19.07 -1.09 -11.17
CA ASN A 142 -19.64 0.22 -11.42
C ASN A 142 -19.36 0.73 -12.85
N ARG A 143 -18.18 0.45 -13.38
CA ARG A 143 -17.81 0.82 -14.77
C ARG A 143 -18.53 -0.02 -15.80
N ALA A 144 -18.84 -1.28 -15.50
CA ALA A 144 -19.60 -2.18 -16.36
C ALA A 144 -21.12 -1.95 -16.29
N GLY A 145 -21.61 -1.22 -15.28
CA GLY A 145 -23.04 -0.99 -15.08
C GLY A 145 -23.77 -2.19 -14.46
N VAL A 146 -23.07 -3.04 -13.71
CA VAL A 146 -23.62 -4.21 -13.00
C VAL A 146 -23.47 -4.05 -11.49
#